data_9ec738c6852396a78d0c3d611bb47176
#
_entry.id   9ec738c6852396a78d0c3d611bb47176
#
_cell.length_a   1.000
_cell.length_b   1.000
_cell.length_c   1.000
_cell.angle_alpha   90.00
_cell.angle_beta   90.00
_cell.angle_gamma   90.00
#
_symmetry.space_group_name_H-M   'P 1'
#
loop_
_entity.id
_entity.type
_entity.pdbx_description
1 polymer ?
#
loop_
_entity_poly.entity_id
_entity_poly.type
_entity_poly.pdbx_seq_one_letter_code
_entity_poly.pdbx_strand_id
1 'polypeptide(L)'
;QQFDHLQHLQHMQDTLGTFLQNPNTASNLEKDILYAQEKLNNLVKSTQNVHHFLELLAFSLKTADSQSKTDLKVAAQHTLQHQYKILQDSLNDAEINNFESLDKLATHINELKFSFPILTYIYDVKNLQKYSKALNDAQLAAHEYLVLSSSALYIQQTELEASDWFVLGWLTAKQEVYAERLLE
;
A
#
# COMPACT_ATOMS: atom_id res chain seq x y z
N GLN A 1 4.17 6.33 -5.58
CA GLN A 1 5.34 6.04 -4.73
C GLN A 1 5.63 7.15 -3.71
N GLN A 2 5.89 8.43 -4.10
CA GLN A 2 6.20 9.51 -3.12
C GLN A 2 4.98 9.91 -2.29
N PHE A 3 3.81 9.96 -2.89
CA PHE A 3 2.55 10.21 -2.20
C PHE A 3 2.21 9.07 -1.22
N ASP A 4 2.36 7.83 -1.67
CA ASP A 4 2.11 6.65 -0.83
C ASP A 4 3.09 6.59 0.34
N HIS A 5 4.35 6.96 0.10
CA HIS A 5 5.37 7.04 1.15
C HIS A 5 5.02 8.09 2.22
N LEU A 6 4.57 9.29 1.80
CA LEU A 6 4.12 10.33 2.73
C LEU A 6 2.91 9.88 3.54
N GLN A 7 1.89 9.31 2.87
CA GLN A 7 0.71 8.76 3.56
C GLN A 7 1.09 7.68 4.58
N HIS A 8 2.03 6.81 4.22
CA HIS A 8 2.52 5.77 5.10
C HIS A 8 3.19 6.34 6.36
N LEU A 9 4.09 7.33 6.21
CA LEU A 9 4.72 8.01 7.35
C LEU A 9 3.70 8.73 8.25
N GLN A 10 2.69 9.37 7.66
CA GLN A 10 1.61 10.03 8.41
C GLN A 10 0.80 9.00 9.21
N HIS A 11 0.48 7.86 8.60
CA HIS A 11 -0.26 6.81 9.29
C HIS A 11 0.57 6.15 10.40
N MET A 12 1.89 6.00 10.20
CA MET A 12 2.82 5.62 11.28
C MET A 12 2.79 6.63 12.43
N GLN A 13 2.80 7.92 12.15
CA GLN A 13 2.70 8.97 13.17
C GLN A 13 1.38 8.88 13.93
N ASP A 14 0.26 8.67 13.24
CA ASP A 14 -1.06 8.49 13.88
C ASP A 14 -1.08 7.23 14.78
N THR A 15 -0.49 6.14 14.31
CA THR A 15 -0.43 4.87 15.04
C THR A 15 0.47 4.96 16.27
N LEU A 16 1.60 5.61 16.16
CA LEU A 16 2.62 5.70 17.20
C LEU A 16 2.44 6.91 18.13
N GLY A 17 1.76 7.96 17.66
CA GLY A 17 1.75 9.29 18.29
C GLY A 17 1.35 9.33 19.76
N THR A 18 0.49 8.41 20.21
CA THR A 18 0.09 8.29 21.62
C THR A 18 1.08 7.49 22.48
N PHE A 19 1.94 6.70 21.86
CA PHE A 19 2.84 5.76 22.55
C PHE A 19 4.31 6.17 22.45
N LEU A 20 4.68 7.01 21.49
CA LEU A 20 6.04 7.50 21.29
C LEU A 20 6.42 8.48 22.42
N GLN A 21 7.01 7.95 23.48
CA GLN A 21 7.55 8.75 24.58
C GLN A 21 9.02 9.12 24.34
N ASN A 22 9.72 8.41 23.44
CA ASN A 22 11.09 8.73 23.07
C ASN A 22 11.12 10.01 22.18
N PRO A 23 11.65 11.14 22.67
CA PRO A 23 11.63 12.41 21.93
C PRO A 23 12.50 12.35 20.67
N ASN A 24 13.55 11.53 20.64
CA ASN A 24 14.42 11.38 19.48
C ASN A 24 13.68 10.66 18.33
N THR A 25 12.97 9.58 18.62
CA THR A 25 12.19 8.82 17.64
C THR A 25 11.05 9.68 17.10
N ALA A 26 10.33 10.40 17.96
CA ALA A 26 9.26 11.31 17.55
C ALA A 26 9.80 12.46 16.65
N SER A 27 10.89 13.10 17.03
CA SER A 27 11.51 14.19 16.25
C SER A 27 12.04 13.71 14.90
N ASN A 28 12.57 12.49 14.82
CA ASN A 28 13.05 11.92 13.55
C ASN A 28 11.88 11.63 12.61
N LEU A 29 10.79 11.04 13.11
CA LEU A 29 9.59 10.78 12.32
C LEU A 29 8.98 12.07 11.75
N GLU A 30 8.91 13.14 12.55
CA GLU A 30 8.47 14.46 12.08
C GLU A 30 9.37 15.02 10.96
N LYS A 31 10.70 14.90 11.10
CA LYS A 31 11.65 15.32 10.06
C LYS A 31 11.48 14.54 8.76
N ASP A 32 11.26 13.22 8.86
CA ASP A 32 11.04 12.35 7.70
C ASP A 32 9.75 12.71 6.97
N ILE A 33 8.67 13.02 7.71
CA ILE A 33 7.41 13.51 7.15
C ILE A 33 7.61 14.85 6.43
N LEU A 34 8.27 15.82 7.07
CA LEU A 34 8.54 17.12 6.46
C LEU A 34 9.38 16.99 5.19
N TYR A 35 10.42 16.15 5.21
CA TYR A 35 11.25 15.87 4.04
C TYR A 35 10.44 15.23 2.91
N ALA A 36 9.59 14.25 3.22
CA ALA A 36 8.72 13.61 2.23
C ALA A 36 7.71 14.60 1.62
N GLN A 37 7.14 15.50 2.43
CA GLN A 37 6.26 16.57 1.96
C GLN A 37 6.97 17.55 1.02
N GLU A 38 8.19 17.98 1.38
CA GLU A 38 8.98 18.88 0.54
C GLU A 38 9.34 18.20 -0.79
N LYS A 39 9.77 16.96 -0.75
CA LYS A 39 10.09 16.16 -1.94
C LYS A 39 8.87 15.98 -2.85
N LEU A 40 7.70 15.71 -2.29
CA LEU A 40 6.45 15.61 -3.04
C LEU A 40 6.08 16.98 -3.67
N ASN A 41 6.17 18.06 -2.93
CA ASN A 41 5.88 19.40 -3.43
C ASN A 41 6.82 19.79 -4.59
N ASN A 42 8.10 19.48 -4.48
CA ASN A 42 9.08 19.73 -5.55
C ASN A 42 8.79 18.89 -6.79
N LEU A 43 8.37 17.65 -6.60
CA LEU A 43 8.01 16.71 -7.66
C LEU A 43 6.76 17.19 -8.41
N VAL A 44 5.72 17.60 -7.70
CA VAL A 44 4.46 18.12 -8.29
C VAL A 44 4.72 19.41 -9.07
N LYS A 45 5.60 20.29 -8.59
CA LYS A 45 5.96 21.55 -9.24
C LYS A 45 6.97 21.39 -10.37
N SER A 46 7.56 20.20 -10.56
CA SER A 46 8.56 20.00 -11.59
C SER A 46 7.97 20.09 -12.99
N THR A 47 8.67 20.78 -13.89
CA THR A 47 8.29 20.95 -15.30
C THR A 47 8.13 19.58 -16.00
N GLN A 48 8.93 18.60 -15.60
CA GLN A 48 8.89 17.25 -16.14
C GLN A 48 7.58 16.53 -15.83
N ASN A 49 7.05 16.67 -14.60
CA ASN A 49 5.76 16.06 -14.25
C ASN A 49 4.59 16.75 -14.93
N VAL A 50 4.63 18.07 -15.08
CA VAL A 50 3.63 18.80 -15.88
C VAL A 50 3.64 18.31 -17.33
N HIS A 51 4.83 18.10 -17.91
CA HIS A 51 4.98 17.57 -19.26
C HIS A 51 4.42 16.15 -19.38
N HIS A 52 4.77 15.23 -18.48
CA HIS A 52 4.21 13.87 -18.46
C HIS A 52 2.69 13.86 -18.29
N PHE A 53 2.15 14.73 -17.44
CA PHE A 53 0.70 14.85 -17.29
C PHE A 53 0.02 15.30 -18.58
N LEU A 54 0.60 16.26 -19.29
CA LEU A 54 0.10 16.73 -20.59
C LEU A 54 0.22 15.65 -21.67
N GLU A 55 1.28 14.86 -21.67
CA GLU A 55 1.44 13.70 -22.56
C GLU A 55 0.38 12.63 -22.32
N LEU A 56 0.10 12.29 -21.05
CA LEU A 56 -0.95 11.35 -20.66
C LEU A 56 -2.34 11.87 -21.07
N LEU A 57 -2.60 13.15 -20.88
CA LEU A 57 -3.85 13.80 -21.35
C LEU A 57 -3.97 13.73 -22.88
N ALA A 58 -2.91 14.05 -23.62
CA ALA A 58 -2.90 13.97 -25.08
C ALA A 58 -3.09 12.52 -25.58
N PHE A 59 -2.49 11.55 -24.88
CA PHE A 59 -2.69 10.13 -25.16
C PHE A 59 -4.14 9.71 -24.91
N SER A 60 -4.73 10.08 -23.77
CA SER A 60 -6.12 9.75 -23.44
C SER A 60 -7.13 10.33 -24.44
N LEU A 61 -6.84 11.51 -24.98
CA LEU A 61 -7.68 12.13 -26.01
C LEU A 61 -7.54 11.46 -27.39
N LYS A 62 -6.38 10.87 -27.69
CA LYS A 62 -6.13 10.18 -28.98
C LYS A 62 -6.69 8.76 -29.01
N THR A 63 -6.79 8.07 -27.85
CA THR A 63 -7.19 6.66 -27.79
C THR A 63 -8.69 6.42 -27.67
N ALA A 64 -9.52 7.42 -27.95
CA ALA A 64 -10.98 7.30 -27.91
C ALA A 64 -11.59 6.46 -29.04
N ASP A 65 -10.76 5.77 -29.85
CA ASP A 65 -11.23 5.00 -31.01
C ASP A 65 -11.65 3.57 -30.59
N SER A 66 -12.72 3.05 -31.20
CA SER A 66 -13.42 1.81 -30.78
C SER A 66 -12.59 0.53 -30.88
N GLN A 67 -11.52 0.52 -31.63
CA GLN A 67 -10.61 -0.63 -31.77
C GLN A 67 -9.79 -0.87 -30.48
N SER A 68 -9.53 0.18 -29.71
CA SER A 68 -8.75 0.11 -28.46
C SER A 68 -9.45 -0.65 -27.31
N LYS A 69 -10.78 -0.78 -27.33
CA LYS A 69 -11.52 -1.45 -26.24
C LYS A 69 -11.28 -2.96 -26.18
N THR A 70 -11.17 -3.61 -27.34
CA THR A 70 -10.92 -5.07 -27.40
C THR A 70 -9.49 -5.38 -26.94
N ASP A 71 -8.51 -4.60 -27.40
CA ASP A 71 -7.11 -4.76 -27.01
C ASP A 71 -6.91 -4.46 -25.51
N LEU A 72 -7.61 -3.44 -24.99
CA LEU A 72 -7.58 -3.11 -23.56
C LEU A 72 -8.17 -4.22 -22.71
N LYS A 73 -9.24 -4.87 -23.14
CA LYS A 73 -9.87 -6.00 -22.44
C LYS A 73 -8.95 -7.22 -22.39
N VAL A 74 -8.27 -7.53 -23.49
CA VAL A 74 -7.30 -8.62 -23.56
C VAL A 74 -6.11 -8.33 -22.65
N ALA A 75 -5.54 -7.12 -22.71
CA ALA A 75 -4.45 -6.70 -21.84
C ALA A 75 -4.84 -6.75 -20.36
N ALA A 76 -6.05 -6.30 -20.02
CA ALA A 76 -6.57 -6.38 -18.66
C ALA A 76 -6.77 -7.81 -18.18
N GLN A 77 -7.21 -8.74 -19.04
CA GLN A 77 -7.30 -10.15 -18.71
C GLN A 77 -5.93 -10.76 -18.38
N HIS A 78 -4.92 -10.48 -19.19
CA HIS A 78 -3.56 -10.94 -18.94
C HIS A 78 -2.99 -10.38 -17.62
N THR A 79 -3.19 -9.09 -17.37
CA THR A 79 -2.75 -8.46 -16.11
C THR A 79 -3.44 -9.11 -14.91
N LEU A 80 -4.75 -9.34 -14.98
CA LEU A 80 -5.51 -10.03 -13.93
C LEU A 80 -5.02 -11.44 -13.66
N GLN A 81 -4.82 -12.23 -14.72
CA GLN A 81 -4.34 -13.59 -14.58
C GLN A 81 -2.96 -13.61 -13.93
N HIS A 82 -2.09 -12.68 -14.31
CA HIS A 82 -0.78 -12.54 -13.72
C HIS A 82 -0.84 -12.16 -12.23
N GLN A 83 -1.63 -11.13 -11.89
CA GLN A 83 -1.82 -10.70 -10.50
C GLN A 83 -2.47 -11.78 -9.64
N TYR A 84 -3.47 -12.49 -10.18
CA TYR A 84 -4.10 -13.62 -9.49
C TYR A 84 -3.10 -14.72 -9.17
N LYS A 85 -2.22 -15.07 -10.13
CA LYS A 85 -1.17 -16.07 -9.91
C LYS A 85 -0.19 -15.63 -8.82
N ILE A 86 0.29 -14.38 -8.87
CA ILE A 86 1.19 -13.83 -7.85
C ILE A 86 0.53 -13.87 -6.47
N LEU A 87 -0.73 -13.45 -6.38
CA LEU A 87 -1.46 -13.48 -5.12
C LEU A 87 -1.65 -14.90 -4.59
N GLN A 88 -2.00 -15.86 -5.47
CA GLN A 88 -2.16 -17.25 -5.11
C GLN A 88 -0.84 -17.87 -4.63
N ASP A 89 0.27 -17.61 -5.32
CA ASP A 89 1.59 -18.08 -4.93
C ASP A 89 1.97 -17.48 -3.55
N SER A 90 1.75 -16.18 -3.35
CA SER A 90 2.02 -15.51 -2.07
C SER A 90 1.16 -16.02 -0.92
N LEU A 91 -0.11 -16.35 -1.19
CA LEU A 91 -1.01 -16.93 -0.18
C LEU A 91 -0.59 -18.36 0.20
N ASN A 92 -0.14 -19.16 -0.76
CA ASN A 92 0.35 -20.50 -0.51
C ASN A 92 1.66 -20.51 0.29
N ASP A 93 2.50 -19.49 0.11
CA ASP A 93 3.78 -19.35 0.81
C ASP A 93 3.64 -18.63 2.17
N ALA A 94 2.49 -18.03 2.45
CA ALA A 94 2.27 -17.24 3.66
C ALA A 94 2.09 -18.13 4.88
N GLU A 95 2.90 -17.88 5.90
CA GLU A 95 2.86 -18.54 7.20
C GLU A 95 2.77 -17.48 8.30
N ILE A 96 1.94 -17.72 9.32
CA ILE A 96 1.65 -16.76 10.38
C ILE A 96 2.90 -16.31 11.16
N ASN A 97 3.92 -17.16 11.23
CA ASN A 97 5.18 -16.88 11.92
C ASN A 97 6.29 -16.39 10.99
N ASN A 98 6.01 -16.21 9.71
CA ASN A 98 6.98 -15.77 8.70
C ASN A 98 6.62 -14.36 8.22
N PHE A 99 7.18 -13.34 8.88
CA PHE A 99 6.91 -11.93 8.58
C PHE A 99 7.24 -11.57 7.12
N GLU A 100 8.30 -12.14 6.53
CA GLU A 100 8.66 -11.85 5.14
C GLU A 100 7.59 -12.32 4.16
N SER A 101 7.02 -13.51 4.37
CA SER A 101 5.95 -14.03 3.53
C SER A 101 4.64 -13.25 3.69
N LEU A 102 4.33 -12.83 4.92
CA LEU A 102 3.17 -11.98 5.22
C LEU A 102 3.31 -10.57 4.63
N ASP A 103 4.49 -9.96 4.71
CA ASP A 103 4.77 -8.66 4.07
C ASP A 103 4.60 -8.72 2.55
N LYS A 104 5.05 -9.80 1.91
CA LYS A 104 4.83 -10.04 0.47
C LYS A 104 3.35 -10.17 0.14
N LEU A 105 2.62 -10.98 0.89
CA LEU A 105 1.17 -11.16 0.71
C LEU A 105 0.44 -9.82 0.88
N ALA A 106 0.68 -9.09 1.96
CA ALA A 106 0.06 -7.81 2.24
C ALA A 106 0.38 -6.76 1.15
N THR A 107 1.61 -6.75 0.64
CA THR A 107 2.02 -5.88 -0.47
C THR A 107 1.22 -6.19 -1.74
N HIS A 108 1.11 -7.46 -2.12
CA HIS A 108 0.38 -7.86 -3.32
C HIS A 108 -1.13 -7.57 -3.21
N ILE A 109 -1.73 -7.78 -2.03
CA ILE A 109 -3.12 -7.39 -1.77
C ILE A 109 -3.30 -5.88 -1.92
N ASN A 110 -2.39 -5.09 -1.37
CA ASN A 110 -2.46 -3.62 -1.46
C ASN A 110 -2.27 -3.11 -2.90
N GLU A 111 -1.44 -3.75 -3.71
CA GLU A 111 -1.25 -3.42 -5.13
C GLU A 111 -2.52 -3.64 -5.96
N LEU A 112 -3.39 -4.59 -5.60
CA LEU A 112 -4.69 -4.79 -6.26
C LEU A 112 -5.59 -3.55 -6.20
N LYS A 113 -5.39 -2.66 -5.23
CA LYS A 113 -6.09 -1.37 -5.11
C LYS A 113 -6.05 -0.55 -6.40
N PHE A 114 -4.94 -0.60 -7.11
CA PHE A 114 -4.75 0.19 -8.34
C PHE A 114 -5.35 -0.48 -9.58
N SER A 115 -5.46 -1.80 -9.56
CA SER A 115 -5.98 -2.58 -10.69
C SER A 115 -7.50 -2.70 -10.69
N PHE A 116 -8.09 -2.77 -9.50
CA PHE A 116 -9.52 -3.02 -9.35
C PHE A 116 -10.44 -1.97 -10.00
N PRO A 117 -10.18 -0.64 -9.90
CA PRO A 117 -10.97 0.37 -10.60
C PRO A 117 -10.97 0.21 -12.12
N ILE A 118 -9.82 -0.20 -12.70
CA ILE A 118 -9.71 -0.45 -14.14
C ILE A 118 -10.58 -1.64 -14.53
N LEU A 119 -10.62 -2.67 -13.69
CA LEU A 119 -11.42 -3.86 -13.92
C LEU A 119 -12.92 -3.58 -13.87
N THR A 120 -13.36 -2.76 -12.91
CA THR A 120 -14.78 -2.35 -12.80
C THR A 120 -15.24 -1.55 -14.01
N TYR A 121 -14.33 -0.86 -14.69
CA TYR A 121 -14.63 -0.13 -15.92
C TYR A 121 -14.74 -1.05 -17.15
N ILE A 122 -13.96 -2.14 -17.19
CA ILE A 122 -13.87 -3.06 -18.34
C ILE A 122 -14.92 -4.19 -18.25
N TYR A 123 -15.22 -4.64 -17.04
CA TYR A 123 -16.15 -5.74 -16.77
C TYR A 123 -17.46 -5.23 -16.15
N ASP A 124 -18.53 -5.99 -16.36
CA ASP A 124 -19.84 -5.64 -15.81
C ASP A 124 -19.79 -5.61 -14.27
N VAL A 125 -20.14 -4.45 -13.71
CA VAL A 125 -20.03 -4.11 -12.28
C VAL A 125 -20.81 -5.09 -11.38
N LYS A 126 -21.91 -5.68 -11.86
CA LYS A 126 -22.77 -6.55 -11.04
C LYS A 126 -22.04 -7.78 -10.49
N ASN A 127 -21.14 -8.37 -11.28
CA ASN A 127 -20.36 -9.54 -10.85
C ASN A 127 -19.18 -9.17 -9.95
N LEU A 128 -18.65 -7.94 -10.09
CA LEU A 128 -17.52 -7.47 -9.31
C LEU A 128 -17.91 -6.92 -7.93
N GLN A 129 -19.13 -6.41 -7.79
CA GLN A 129 -19.64 -5.91 -6.51
C GLN A 129 -19.66 -6.98 -5.41
N LYS A 130 -19.88 -8.24 -5.79
CA LYS A 130 -19.88 -9.37 -4.84
C LYS A 130 -18.52 -9.54 -4.15
N TYR A 131 -17.44 -9.25 -4.86
CA TYR A 131 -16.06 -9.41 -4.36
C TYR A 131 -15.47 -8.12 -3.81
N SER A 132 -16.10 -6.96 -4.08
CA SER A 132 -15.56 -5.66 -3.69
C SER A 132 -15.42 -5.50 -2.18
N LYS A 133 -16.38 -6.04 -1.41
CA LYS A 133 -16.33 -5.96 0.05
C LYS A 133 -15.18 -6.79 0.61
N ALA A 134 -15.08 -8.07 0.20
CA ALA A 134 -14.00 -8.94 0.65
C ALA A 134 -12.62 -8.39 0.28
N LEU A 135 -12.49 -7.83 -0.94
CA LEU A 135 -11.25 -7.19 -1.37
C LEU A 135 -10.92 -5.94 -0.53
N ASN A 136 -11.91 -5.11 -0.22
CA ASN A 136 -11.70 -3.94 0.63
C ASN A 136 -11.30 -4.33 2.06
N ASP A 137 -11.92 -5.36 2.62
CA ASP A 137 -11.59 -5.88 3.94
C ASP A 137 -10.15 -6.45 3.97
N ALA A 138 -9.77 -7.23 2.95
CA ALA A 138 -8.40 -7.74 2.79
C ALA A 138 -7.38 -6.60 2.58
N GLN A 139 -7.71 -5.58 1.77
CA GLN A 139 -6.84 -4.42 1.57
C GLN A 139 -6.66 -3.60 2.85
N LEU A 140 -7.71 -3.44 3.65
CA LEU A 140 -7.61 -2.78 4.95
C LEU A 140 -6.68 -3.57 5.90
N ALA A 141 -6.85 -4.89 5.99
CA ALA A 141 -6.00 -5.74 6.81
C ALA A 141 -4.53 -5.69 6.36
N ALA A 142 -4.30 -5.75 5.04
CA ALA A 142 -2.96 -5.65 4.45
C ALA A 142 -2.29 -4.29 4.73
N HIS A 143 -3.04 -3.20 4.59
CA HIS A 143 -2.55 -1.86 4.87
C HIS A 143 -2.16 -1.70 6.35
N GLU A 144 -3.03 -2.08 7.26
CA GLU A 144 -2.77 -2.03 8.70
C GLU A 144 -1.57 -2.90 9.09
N TYR A 145 -1.48 -4.12 8.56
CA TYR A 145 -0.34 -5.01 8.79
C TYR A 145 0.99 -4.34 8.35
N LEU A 146 1.05 -3.79 7.14
CA LEU A 146 2.25 -3.13 6.61
C LEU A 146 2.65 -1.89 7.42
N VAL A 147 1.68 -1.10 7.89
CA VAL A 147 1.96 0.06 8.75
C VAL A 147 2.55 -0.37 10.07
N LEU A 148 2.00 -1.40 10.71
CA LEU A 148 2.51 -1.92 11.98
C LEU A 148 3.91 -2.53 11.81
N SER A 149 4.14 -3.29 10.71
CA SER A 149 5.45 -3.85 10.37
C SER A 149 6.50 -2.76 10.19
N SER A 150 6.19 -1.76 9.38
CA SER A 150 7.10 -0.63 9.15
C SER A 150 7.33 0.21 10.40
N SER A 151 6.32 0.38 11.25
CA SER A 151 6.44 1.09 12.52
C SER A 151 7.39 0.37 13.47
N ALA A 152 7.29 -0.95 13.55
CA ALA A 152 8.19 -1.77 14.38
C ALA A 152 9.63 -1.68 13.87
N LEU A 153 9.84 -1.79 12.55
CA LEU A 153 11.15 -1.63 11.93
C LEU A 153 11.75 -0.23 12.15
N TYR A 154 10.91 0.80 12.05
CA TYR A 154 11.35 2.19 12.28
C TYR A 154 11.87 2.38 13.71
N ILE A 155 11.14 1.90 14.72
CA ILE A 155 11.57 1.99 16.12
C ILE A 155 12.86 1.19 16.35
N GLN A 156 12.99 0.00 15.78
CA GLN A 156 14.19 -0.85 15.92
C GLN A 156 15.46 -0.21 15.33
N GLN A 157 15.34 0.76 14.43
CA GLN A 157 16.48 1.48 13.85
C GLN A 157 16.97 2.64 14.73
N THR A 158 16.25 2.98 15.78
CA THR A 158 16.62 4.02 16.75
C THR A 158 17.31 3.43 17.98
N GLU A 159 17.96 4.28 18.80
CA GLU A 159 18.43 3.87 20.12
C GLU A 159 17.21 3.59 21.00
N LEU A 160 17.06 2.31 21.38
CA LEU A 160 15.90 1.82 22.12
C LEU A 160 15.94 2.23 23.58
N GLU A 161 14.91 2.89 24.05
CA GLU A 161 14.62 3.15 25.45
C GLU A 161 13.63 2.12 26.03
N ALA A 162 13.44 2.11 27.34
CA ALA A 162 12.52 1.17 28.00
C ALA A 162 11.07 1.30 27.49
N SER A 163 10.64 2.52 27.15
CA SER A 163 9.32 2.81 26.55
C SER A 163 9.16 2.18 25.17
N ASP A 164 10.23 2.12 24.38
CA ASP A 164 10.19 1.60 23.00
C ASP A 164 9.94 0.09 22.98
N TRP A 165 10.46 -0.63 23.99
CA TRP A 165 10.19 -2.07 24.13
C TRP A 165 8.71 -2.36 24.40
N PHE A 166 8.02 -1.49 25.14
CA PHE A 166 6.57 -1.61 25.34
C PHE A 166 5.84 -1.39 24.01
N VAL A 167 6.23 -0.35 23.26
CA VAL A 167 5.62 -0.05 21.95
C VAL A 167 5.84 -1.19 20.96
N LEU A 168 7.06 -1.75 20.91
CA LEU A 168 7.37 -2.90 20.06
C LEU A 168 6.51 -4.12 20.42
N GLY A 169 6.34 -4.44 21.71
CA GLY A 169 5.46 -5.52 22.14
C GLY A 169 4.00 -5.30 21.72
N TRP A 170 3.50 -4.07 21.85
CA TRP A 170 2.16 -3.71 21.41
C TRP A 170 2.00 -3.84 19.90
N LEU A 171 2.98 -3.35 19.12
CA LEU A 171 2.97 -3.45 17.64
C LEU A 171 2.96 -4.92 17.20
N THR A 172 3.80 -5.76 17.81
CA THR A 172 3.86 -7.20 17.49
C THR A 172 2.51 -7.88 17.78
N ALA A 173 1.90 -7.63 18.94
CA ALA A 173 0.59 -8.19 19.25
C ALA A 173 -0.51 -7.75 18.28
N LYS A 174 -0.45 -6.50 17.81
CA LYS A 174 -1.36 -6.00 16.78
C LYS A 174 -1.09 -6.61 15.41
N GLN A 175 0.18 -6.80 15.03
CA GLN A 175 0.54 -7.47 13.78
C GLN A 175 -0.01 -8.90 13.71
N GLU A 176 0.05 -9.66 14.79
CA GLU A 176 -0.50 -11.02 14.84
C GLU A 176 -1.99 -11.03 14.50
N VAL A 177 -2.78 -10.09 15.05
CA VAL A 177 -4.22 -9.98 14.75
C VAL A 177 -4.48 -9.72 13.27
N TYR A 178 -3.68 -8.86 12.62
CA TYR A 178 -3.86 -8.57 11.19
C TYR A 178 -3.26 -9.66 10.31
N ALA A 179 -2.22 -10.37 10.75
CA ALA A 179 -1.69 -11.55 10.09
C ALA A 179 -2.75 -12.67 9.99
N GLU A 180 -3.47 -12.94 11.07
CA GLU A 180 -4.60 -13.89 11.06
C GLU A 180 -5.66 -13.48 10.03
N ARG A 181 -6.04 -12.19 10.01
CA ARG A 181 -7.03 -11.67 9.05
C ARG A 181 -6.59 -11.72 7.59
N LEU A 182 -5.28 -11.72 7.32
CA LEU A 182 -4.76 -11.85 5.97
C LEU A 182 -4.84 -13.29 5.46
N LEU A 183 -4.86 -14.26 6.36
CA LEU A 183 -4.90 -15.68 6.04
C LEU A 183 -6.34 -16.26 6.04
N GLU A 184 -7.33 -15.52 6.52
CA GLU A 184 -8.77 -15.84 6.43
C GLU A 184 -9.34 -15.54 5.03
#